data_a4509a20c6d8a41aca183dba1a8fae28
#
_entry.id   a4509a20c6d8a41aca183dba1a8fae28
#
_cell.length_a   1.000
_cell.length_b   1.000
_cell.length_c   1.000
_cell.angle_alpha   90.00
_cell.angle_beta   90.00
_cell.angle_gamma   90.00
#
_symmetry.space_group_name_H-M   'P 1'
#
loop_
_entity.id
_entity.type
_entity.pdbx_description
1 polymer ?
#
loop_
_entity_poly.entity_id
_entity_poly.type
_entity_poly.pdbx_seq_one_letter_code
_entity_poly.pdbx_strand_id
1 'polypeptide(L)'
;MRHPTPTRLRGTLLAAAVAVLALVGLTAPAVAALPDSVRAAGAVRAAATAGCGRPAGLATGTHTISSGGQQRTFRLDVPSGYDPNRAYRLVVGLHWWHGTASDVVNQGFYGLKPLAGTSTVFVAPQGIDNAWPNSNGRDVTFIDDVLRTVEQALCIDTTQRFATGFSYGGGMSNALACARADVFRAVAVLNGAQLSGCTGGTQPIAYLGSHGVVDDVLNISQGRALRDRALRNNGCQAQQAPEPAAGSGTHTRTAYTCRDGYPVVWLASDSGHQWDARDRGQQQSWVPGEIWRFFTSLPSTTPNPTPTPTPTPTPTPTPTPTTSPTPTPTPTVTTPPPAGACTATFRTVNSWPGGFQAEVTVRAGSPTSSWSVGWRTSGERVDQVWNGTLTAQGDQLTVRNVAWNGGLPAGGTATFGLLGSGTPPTPALTCTSA
;
A
#
# COMPACT_ATOMS: atom_id res chain seq x y z
N MET A 1 -33.15 -44.04 47.94
CA MET A 1 -33.17 -45.48 48.17
C MET A 1 -32.08 -46.14 47.33
N ARG A 2 -31.05 -46.63 47.97
CA ARG A 2 -30.23 -47.83 47.68
C ARG A 2 -29.49 -47.87 46.27
N HIS A 3 -28.17 -47.69 46.37
CA HIS A 3 -27.15 -48.37 45.56
C HIS A 3 -27.27 -49.92 45.60
N PRO A 4 -26.63 -50.67 44.66
CA PRO A 4 -25.27 -51.10 44.94
C PRO A 4 -24.31 -51.26 43.73
N THR A 5 -23.04 -51.06 43.99
CA THR A 5 -21.87 -51.76 43.44
C THR A 5 -21.68 -53.08 44.14
N PRO A 6 -20.71 -54.00 43.86
CA PRO A 6 -19.60 -54.10 42.89
C PRO A 6 -19.40 -55.52 42.29
N THR A 7 -18.36 -55.84 41.53
CA THR A 7 -17.43 -56.97 41.81
C THR A 7 -16.23 -57.02 40.90
N ARG A 8 -15.06 -57.18 41.43
CA ARG A 8 -13.76 -57.51 40.87
C ARG A 8 -13.67 -58.96 40.48
N LEU A 9 -12.87 -59.28 39.42
CA LEU A 9 -12.07 -60.53 39.41
C LEU A 9 -10.71 -60.32 38.75
N ARG A 10 -9.68 -60.75 39.51
CA ARG A 10 -8.28 -60.87 39.14
C ARG A 10 -8.08 -62.20 38.38
N GLY A 11 -7.12 -62.21 37.45
CA GLY A 11 -6.58 -63.46 36.90
C GLY A 11 -5.18 -63.22 36.34
N THR A 12 -4.20 -63.57 37.15
CA THR A 12 -2.79 -63.74 36.84
C THR A 12 -2.55 -65.09 36.15
N LEU A 13 -1.76 -65.07 35.04
CA LEU A 13 -1.01 -66.28 34.64
C LEU A 13 0.33 -65.83 34.00
N LEU A 14 1.41 -66.28 34.68
CA LEU A 14 2.78 -66.33 34.20
C LEU A 14 2.92 -67.43 33.11
N ALA A 15 3.69 -67.20 32.09
CA ALA A 15 4.42 -68.25 31.42
C ALA A 15 5.75 -67.70 30.84
N ALA A 16 6.83 -68.30 31.32
CA ALA A 16 8.18 -68.09 30.89
C ALA A 16 8.46 -68.89 29.60
N ALA A 17 9.24 -68.37 28.68
CA ALA A 17 9.93 -69.11 27.63
C ALA A 17 11.22 -68.43 27.19
N VAL A 18 12.25 -69.05 27.53
CA VAL A 18 13.62 -69.28 27.11
C VAL A 18 14.14 -68.54 25.86
N ALA A 19 15.29 -67.92 26.09
CA ALA A 19 16.15 -67.27 25.13
C ALA A 19 16.86 -68.29 24.19
N VAL A 20 16.95 -67.92 22.89
CA VAL A 20 18.01 -68.41 21.99
C VAL A 20 18.67 -67.19 21.37
N LEU A 21 19.93 -66.97 21.73
CA LEU A 21 20.82 -66.02 21.09
C LEU A 21 21.24 -66.59 19.73
N ALA A 22 20.92 -65.90 18.63
CA ALA A 22 21.60 -66.00 17.36
C ALA A 22 22.31 -64.69 17.09
N LEU A 23 23.64 -64.66 17.20
CA LEU A 23 24.49 -63.53 16.73
C LEU A 23 24.45 -63.54 15.18
N VAL A 24 23.79 -62.52 14.64
CA VAL A 24 23.99 -62.14 13.24
C VAL A 24 24.66 -60.79 13.28
N GLY A 25 25.93 -60.75 12.89
CA GLY A 25 26.70 -59.52 12.74
C GLY A 25 26.11 -58.66 11.60
N LEU A 26 25.43 -57.58 11.94
CA LEU A 26 25.05 -56.52 11.01
C LEU A 26 26.11 -55.42 11.09
N THR A 27 26.94 -55.37 10.06
CA THR A 27 27.80 -54.20 9.74
C THR A 27 26.90 -53.04 9.42
N ALA A 28 26.79 -52.08 10.32
CA ALA A 28 26.14 -50.78 10.03
C ALA A 28 26.93 -50.04 8.97
N PRO A 29 26.29 -49.50 7.92
CA PRO A 29 26.98 -48.61 7.01
C PRO A 29 27.33 -47.31 7.79
N ALA A 30 28.60 -46.92 7.68
CA ALA A 30 29.06 -45.64 8.18
C ALA A 30 28.27 -44.51 7.48
N VAL A 31 27.40 -43.84 8.22
CA VAL A 31 26.79 -42.59 7.78
C VAL A 31 27.93 -41.58 7.74
N ALA A 32 28.39 -41.26 6.52
CA ALA A 32 29.32 -40.18 6.31
C ALA A 32 28.72 -38.89 6.85
N ALA A 33 29.31 -38.32 7.87
CA ALA A 33 28.97 -37.01 8.35
C ALA A 33 29.16 -36.01 7.20
N LEU A 34 28.09 -35.40 6.71
CA LEU A 34 28.18 -34.29 5.77
C LEU A 34 28.97 -33.16 6.43
N PRO A 35 29.86 -32.52 5.69
CA PRO A 35 30.68 -31.44 6.25
C PRO A 35 29.79 -30.31 6.78
N ASP A 36 30.16 -29.71 7.90
CA ASP A 36 29.46 -28.61 8.61
C ASP A 36 29.21 -27.35 7.78
N SER A 37 29.64 -27.32 6.52
CA SER A 37 29.44 -26.23 5.57
C SER A 37 28.01 -26.11 4.99
N VAL A 38 27.11 -27.06 5.25
CA VAL A 38 25.71 -27.01 4.75
C VAL A 38 24.71 -26.49 5.82
N ARG A 39 25.17 -26.16 7.01
CA ARG A 39 24.32 -25.72 8.15
C ARG A 39 24.26 -24.22 8.37
N ALA A 40 24.77 -23.43 7.46
CA ALA A 40 24.56 -21.97 7.47
C ALA A 40 23.65 -21.54 6.32
N ALA A 41 22.40 -21.99 6.33
CA ALA A 41 21.34 -21.15 5.77
C ALA A 41 21.33 -19.88 6.63
N GLY A 42 22.05 -18.85 6.15
CA GLY A 42 22.28 -17.64 6.89
C GLY A 42 20.96 -17.07 7.39
N ALA A 43 20.80 -17.00 8.71
CA ALA A 43 19.82 -16.11 9.29
C ALA A 43 20.03 -14.75 8.61
N VAL A 44 19.04 -14.27 7.85
CA VAL A 44 19.05 -12.93 7.26
C VAL A 44 19.22 -11.98 8.44
N ARG A 45 20.43 -11.46 8.59
CA ARG A 45 20.76 -10.56 9.70
C ARG A 45 19.91 -9.33 9.46
N ALA A 46 19.03 -8.99 10.40
CA ALA A 46 18.32 -7.73 10.38
C ALA A 46 19.33 -6.63 10.03
N ALA A 47 19.08 -5.87 8.96
CA ALA A 47 19.98 -4.80 8.56
C ALA A 47 19.86 -3.71 9.62
N ALA A 48 20.80 -3.68 10.54
CA ALA A 48 20.86 -2.73 11.64
C ALA A 48 21.07 -1.32 11.08
N THR A 49 20.28 -0.36 11.55
CA THR A 49 20.40 1.04 11.15
C THR A 49 21.52 1.76 11.90
N ALA A 50 21.88 2.97 11.45
CA ALA A 50 22.95 3.76 12.04
C ALA A 50 22.68 4.14 13.52
N GLY A 51 21.42 4.14 13.94
CA GLY A 51 21.02 4.38 15.34
C GLY A 51 21.31 3.21 16.28
N CYS A 52 21.65 2.01 15.77
CA CYS A 52 21.94 0.86 16.61
C CYS A 52 23.26 1.00 17.38
N GLY A 53 23.24 0.56 18.65
CA GLY A 53 24.40 0.65 19.53
C GLY A 53 24.68 2.06 20.06
N ARG A 54 23.78 3.04 19.80
CA ARG A 54 23.91 4.43 20.25
C ARG A 54 22.74 4.82 21.13
N PRO A 55 22.91 5.73 22.10
CA PRO A 55 21.78 6.32 22.80
C PRO A 55 20.72 6.83 21.81
N ALA A 56 19.43 6.77 22.18
CA ALA A 56 18.38 7.26 21.33
C ALA A 56 18.61 8.74 20.95
N GLY A 57 18.76 8.99 19.65
CA GLY A 57 18.96 10.35 19.12
C GLY A 57 17.66 11.15 19.00
N LEU A 58 16.50 10.48 19.10
CA LEU A 58 15.17 11.09 19.11
C LEU A 58 14.32 10.50 20.22
N ALA A 59 13.56 11.35 20.92
CA ALA A 59 12.61 10.94 21.95
C ALA A 59 11.17 10.92 21.40
N THR A 60 10.26 10.29 22.13
CA THR A 60 8.82 10.39 21.88
C THR A 60 8.39 11.87 21.86
N GLY A 61 7.67 12.27 20.82
CA GLY A 61 7.21 13.66 20.67
C GLY A 61 6.98 14.07 19.21
N THR A 62 6.84 15.37 19.02
CA THR A 62 6.74 15.99 17.69
C THR A 62 8.12 16.39 17.19
N HIS A 63 8.43 16.04 15.97
CA HIS A 63 9.68 16.39 15.31
C HIS A 63 9.41 17.14 14.01
N THR A 64 10.30 18.05 13.65
CA THR A 64 10.23 18.82 12.41
C THR A 64 11.48 18.53 11.59
N ILE A 65 11.28 18.26 10.30
CA ILE A 65 12.36 18.02 9.32
C ILE A 65 12.13 18.85 8.07
N SER A 66 13.21 19.09 7.32
CA SER A 66 13.10 19.65 5.97
C SER A 66 12.89 18.50 5.00
N SER A 67 11.84 18.57 4.17
CA SER A 67 11.54 17.60 3.13
C SER A 67 11.00 18.31 1.89
N GLY A 68 11.60 18.07 0.73
CA GLY A 68 11.22 18.76 -0.50
C GLY A 68 11.27 20.28 -0.42
N GLY A 69 12.18 20.83 0.37
CA GLY A 69 12.32 22.29 0.60
C GLY A 69 11.29 22.89 1.56
N GLN A 70 10.47 22.09 2.21
CA GLN A 70 9.44 22.52 3.17
C GLN A 70 9.69 21.96 4.56
N GLN A 71 9.27 22.70 5.59
CA GLN A 71 9.24 22.17 6.96
C GLN A 71 8.03 21.25 7.11
N ARG A 72 8.30 19.98 7.44
CA ARG A 72 7.28 18.95 7.64
C ARG A 72 7.41 18.37 9.05
N THR A 73 6.32 18.01 9.66
CA THR A 73 6.30 17.46 11.02
C THR A 73 5.84 16.00 11.04
N PHE A 74 6.31 15.25 12.03
CA PHE A 74 5.81 13.94 12.37
C PHE A 74 5.77 13.72 13.87
N ARG A 75 4.92 12.82 14.34
CA ARG A 75 4.89 12.34 15.71
C ARG A 75 5.66 11.04 15.77
N LEU A 76 6.53 10.92 16.76
CA LEU A 76 7.31 9.71 17.05
C LEU A 76 6.86 9.13 18.38
N ASP A 77 6.75 7.82 18.46
CA ASP A 77 6.52 7.08 19.71
C ASP A 77 7.61 6.00 19.83
N VAL A 78 8.52 6.23 20.75
CA VAL A 78 9.60 5.29 21.10
C VAL A 78 9.13 4.49 22.31
N PRO A 79 9.21 3.15 22.28
CA PRO A 79 8.71 2.33 23.38
C PRO A 79 9.47 2.61 24.68
N SER A 80 8.78 2.53 25.80
CA SER A 80 9.41 2.62 27.12
C SER A 80 10.46 1.52 27.28
N GLY A 81 11.61 1.85 27.87
CA GLY A 81 12.72 0.90 28.00
C GLY A 81 13.39 0.57 26.67
N TYR A 82 13.42 1.52 25.72
CA TYR A 82 14.14 1.37 24.47
C TYR A 82 15.58 0.95 24.70
N ASP A 83 16.00 -0.14 24.05
CA ASP A 83 17.37 -0.66 24.05
C ASP A 83 18.01 -0.42 22.67
N PRO A 84 19.09 0.38 22.58
CA PRO A 84 19.75 0.65 21.31
C PRO A 84 20.44 -0.59 20.69
N ASN A 85 20.61 -1.66 21.45
CA ASN A 85 21.20 -2.90 20.94
C ASN A 85 20.15 -3.89 20.39
N ARG A 86 18.87 -3.53 20.49
CA ARG A 86 17.76 -4.30 19.95
C ARG A 86 17.19 -3.59 18.74
N ALA A 87 17.09 -4.27 17.60
CA ALA A 87 16.43 -3.74 16.43
C ALA A 87 14.88 -3.84 16.58
N TYR A 88 14.19 -2.73 16.37
CA TYR A 88 12.75 -2.57 16.53
C TYR A 88 12.03 -2.60 15.20
N ARG A 89 10.81 -3.13 15.17
CA ARG A 89 9.87 -2.88 14.06
C ARG A 89 9.58 -1.40 13.96
N LEU A 90 9.27 -0.94 12.75
CA LEU A 90 8.80 0.42 12.51
C LEU A 90 7.43 0.39 11.83
N VAL A 91 6.45 1.05 12.42
CA VAL A 91 5.10 1.21 11.85
C VAL A 91 4.83 2.67 11.56
N VAL A 92 4.53 3.00 10.31
CA VAL A 92 4.09 4.30 9.85
C VAL A 92 2.57 4.32 9.81
N GLY A 93 1.94 5.14 10.66
CA GLY A 93 0.50 5.37 10.72
C GLY A 93 0.12 6.66 9.98
N LEU A 94 -0.74 6.55 8.97
CA LEU A 94 -1.10 7.65 8.06
C LEU A 94 -2.54 8.09 8.31
N HIS A 95 -2.74 9.37 8.66
CA HIS A 95 -4.06 9.91 9.01
C HIS A 95 -4.99 10.00 7.81
N TRP A 96 -6.29 10.08 8.05
CA TRP A 96 -7.34 10.27 7.05
C TRP A 96 -7.47 11.75 6.63
N TRP A 97 -8.35 12.02 5.69
CA TRP A 97 -8.65 13.39 5.26
C TRP A 97 -9.19 14.22 6.41
N HIS A 98 -8.67 15.43 6.61
CA HIS A 98 -8.87 16.29 7.76
C HIS A 98 -8.40 15.74 9.12
N GLY A 99 -7.90 14.52 9.17
CA GLY A 99 -7.21 14.01 10.35
C GLY A 99 -5.79 14.56 10.48
N THR A 100 -5.17 14.29 11.61
CA THR A 100 -3.81 14.74 11.94
C THR A 100 -2.93 13.60 12.43
N ALA A 101 -1.62 13.82 12.44
CA ALA A 101 -0.67 12.91 13.08
C ALA A 101 -1.01 12.66 14.56
N SER A 102 -1.55 13.68 15.25
CA SER A 102 -1.97 13.56 16.66
C SER A 102 -3.18 12.65 16.81
N ASP A 103 -4.11 12.65 15.87
CA ASP A 103 -5.28 11.75 15.92
C ASP A 103 -4.84 10.30 15.77
N VAL A 104 -3.87 10.00 14.90
CA VAL A 104 -3.29 8.65 14.77
C VAL A 104 -2.63 8.20 16.07
N VAL A 105 -1.88 9.09 16.74
CA VAL A 105 -1.26 8.81 18.04
C VAL A 105 -2.33 8.56 19.11
N ASN A 106 -3.35 9.40 19.16
CA ASN A 106 -4.45 9.34 20.16
C ASN A 106 -5.27 8.03 20.00
N GLN A 107 -5.39 7.52 18.78
CA GLN A 107 -6.03 6.22 18.49
C GLN A 107 -5.06 5.03 18.67
N GLY A 108 -3.88 5.26 19.22
CA GLY A 108 -2.89 4.20 19.42
C GLY A 108 -2.42 3.56 18.11
N PHE A 109 -2.26 4.38 17.06
CA PHE A 109 -1.86 3.92 15.72
C PHE A 109 -2.82 2.85 15.18
N TYR A 110 -4.11 3.21 15.12
CA TYR A 110 -5.18 2.28 14.74
C TYR A 110 -5.25 1.06 15.67
N GLY A 111 -5.04 1.26 16.97
CA GLY A 111 -5.08 0.22 17.99
C GLY A 111 -3.89 -0.75 18.00
N LEU A 112 -2.84 -0.48 17.22
CA LEU A 112 -1.66 -1.36 17.14
C LEU A 112 -0.70 -1.19 18.31
N LYS A 113 -0.60 0.02 18.89
CA LYS A 113 0.34 0.32 19.97
C LYS A 113 0.17 -0.60 21.19
N PRO A 114 -1.04 -0.81 21.75
CA PRO A 114 -1.22 -1.73 22.88
C PRO A 114 -0.86 -3.18 22.54
N LEU A 115 -1.05 -3.61 21.29
CA LEU A 115 -0.69 -4.96 20.84
C LEU A 115 0.83 -5.14 20.68
N ALA A 116 1.52 -4.07 20.32
CA ALA A 116 2.96 -4.08 20.12
C ALA A 116 3.77 -4.12 21.42
N GLY A 117 3.21 -3.67 22.54
CA GLY A 117 3.92 -3.51 23.79
C GLY A 117 5.18 -2.66 23.61
N THR A 118 6.36 -3.24 23.88
CA THR A 118 7.66 -2.57 23.72
C THR A 118 8.43 -3.02 22.48
N SER A 119 7.78 -3.65 21.49
CA SER A 119 8.48 -4.28 20.36
C SER A 119 8.62 -3.38 19.13
N THR A 120 8.01 -2.19 19.11
CA THR A 120 7.82 -1.39 17.89
C THR A 120 8.00 0.08 18.16
N VAL A 121 8.68 0.77 17.25
CA VAL A 121 8.70 2.22 17.13
C VAL A 121 7.56 2.63 16.19
N PHE A 122 6.79 3.64 16.56
CA PHE A 122 5.70 4.15 15.75
C PHE A 122 5.95 5.57 15.29
N VAL A 123 5.53 5.87 14.07
CA VAL A 123 5.64 7.18 13.45
C VAL A 123 4.29 7.58 12.84
N ALA A 124 3.83 8.79 13.13
CA ALA A 124 2.68 9.38 12.45
C ALA A 124 3.13 10.67 11.75
N PRO A 125 3.38 10.62 10.43
CA PRO A 125 3.68 11.80 9.64
C PRO A 125 2.46 12.71 9.49
N GLN A 126 2.69 14.04 9.35
CA GLN A 126 1.63 15.03 9.10
C GLN A 126 1.57 15.37 7.62
N GLY A 127 0.44 15.04 6.99
CA GLY A 127 0.14 15.47 5.61
C GLY A 127 -0.12 16.97 5.52
N ILE A 128 0.28 17.58 4.41
CA ILE A 128 -0.01 19.00 4.12
C ILE A 128 -1.54 19.14 3.95
N ASP A 129 -2.09 20.20 4.53
CA ASP A 129 -3.53 20.49 4.53
C ASP A 129 -4.37 19.29 5.03
N ASN A 130 -3.82 18.54 5.98
CA ASN A 130 -4.44 17.35 6.55
C ASN A 130 -4.88 16.32 5.48
N ALA A 131 -4.07 16.14 4.44
CA ALA A 131 -4.36 15.30 3.29
C ALA A 131 -3.08 14.65 2.72
N TRP A 132 -3.25 13.70 1.78
CA TRP A 132 -2.17 12.96 1.12
C TRP A 132 -2.30 12.98 -0.41
N PRO A 133 -2.38 14.14 -1.07
CA PRO A 133 -2.49 14.16 -2.53
C PRO A 133 -1.25 13.60 -3.24
N ASN A 134 -0.12 13.56 -2.54
CA ASN A 134 1.15 13.03 -3.01
C ASN A 134 1.55 13.56 -4.40
N SER A 135 1.24 14.83 -4.65
CA SER A 135 1.57 15.48 -5.92
C SER A 135 3.08 15.40 -6.17
N ASN A 136 3.47 14.86 -7.33
CA ASN A 136 4.88 14.64 -7.71
C ASN A 136 5.66 13.72 -6.76
N GLY A 137 4.98 12.86 -6.02
CA GLY A 137 5.64 11.98 -5.05
C GLY A 137 6.13 12.68 -3.78
N ARG A 138 5.72 13.94 -3.52
CA ARG A 138 6.21 14.75 -2.40
C ARG A 138 5.97 14.10 -1.05
N ASP A 139 4.83 13.38 -0.89
CA ASP A 139 4.53 12.73 0.37
C ASP A 139 5.27 11.41 0.52
N VAL A 140 5.53 10.68 -0.57
CA VAL A 140 6.47 9.55 -0.58
C VAL A 140 7.88 10.02 -0.19
N THR A 141 8.37 11.11 -0.78
CA THR A 141 9.66 11.72 -0.41
C THR A 141 9.70 12.10 1.07
N PHE A 142 8.62 12.66 1.59
CA PHE A 142 8.53 12.99 3.00
C PHE A 142 8.62 11.76 3.90
N ILE A 143 7.95 10.66 3.53
CA ILE A 143 8.05 9.40 4.28
C ILE A 143 9.48 8.85 4.23
N ASP A 144 10.16 8.90 3.08
CA ASP A 144 11.56 8.51 2.97
C ASP A 144 12.47 9.32 3.90
N ASP A 145 12.24 10.64 3.99
CA ASP A 145 13.00 11.54 4.88
C ASP A 145 12.73 11.25 6.36
N VAL A 146 11.48 10.94 6.72
CA VAL A 146 11.11 10.50 8.07
C VAL A 146 11.80 9.18 8.42
N LEU A 147 11.74 8.18 7.54
CA LEU A 147 12.40 6.89 7.75
C LEU A 147 13.90 7.10 7.97
N ARG A 148 14.58 7.86 7.10
CA ARG A 148 15.99 8.16 7.21
C ARG A 148 16.32 8.82 8.55
N THR A 149 15.54 9.80 8.97
CA THR A 149 15.74 10.53 10.23
C THR A 149 15.61 9.60 11.44
N VAL A 150 14.58 8.78 11.46
CA VAL A 150 14.32 7.82 12.54
C VAL A 150 15.41 6.74 12.59
N GLU A 151 15.84 6.21 11.45
CA GLU A 151 16.84 5.15 11.33
C GLU A 151 18.28 5.62 11.64
N GLN A 152 18.57 6.90 11.45
CA GLN A 152 19.81 7.51 11.92
C GLN A 152 19.85 7.64 13.44
N ALA A 153 18.70 7.82 14.08
CA ALA A 153 18.55 8.09 15.49
C ALA A 153 18.24 6.86 16.36
N LEU A 154 17.60 5.84 15.79
CA LEU A 154 17.08 4.67 16.49
C LEU A 154 17.49 3.37 15.79
N CYS A 155 17.58 2.29 16.58
CA CYS A 155 17.86 0.96 16.07
C CYS A 155 16.59 0.31 15.49
N ILE A 156 16.48 0.32 14.18
CA ILE A 156 15.33 -0.22 13.44
C ILE A 156 15.75 -1.47 12.65
N ASP A 157 14.89 -2.47 12.65
CA ASP A 157 14.98 -3.59 11.72
C ASP A 157 14.40 -3.16 10.36
N THR A 158 15.28 -2.90 9.40
CA THR A 158 14.88 -2.44 8.07
C THR A 158 14.09 -3.47 7.28
N THR A 159 14.06 -4.73 7.72
CA THR A 159 13.23 -5.79 7.14
C THR A 159 11.83 -5.84 7.74
N GLN A 160 11.55 -5.01 8.75
CA GLN A 160 10.29 -4.97 9.50
C GLN A 160 9.69 -3.56 9.53
N ARG A 161 9.66 -2.90 8.37
CA ARG A 161 8.98 -1.61 8.17
C ARG A 161 7.58 -1.85 7.62
N PHE A 162 6.60 -1.24 8.23
CA PHE A 162 5.18 -1.38 7.88
C PHE A 162 4.51 -0.02 7.72
N ALA A 163 3.51 0.07 6.85
CA ALA A 163 2.65 1.24 6.76
C ALA A 163 1.19 0.84 6.87
N THR A 164 0.40 1.68 7.54
CA THR A 164 -1.05 1.52 7.64
C THR A 164 -1.74 2.87 7.68
N GLY A 165 -2.97 2.92 7.24
CA GLY A 165 -3.78 4.13 7.28
C GLY A 165 -5.22 3.86 6.89
N PHE A 166 -6.07 4.76 7.29
CA PHE A 166 -7.51 4.74 7.03
C PHE A 166 -7.90 5.80 5.99
N SER A 167 -8.86 5.48 5.11
CA SER A 167 -9.39 6.41 4.14
C SER A 167 -8.28 7.00 3.24
N TYR A 168 -8.03 8.30 3.28
CA TYR A 168 -6.92 8.92 2.56
C TYR A 168 -5.54 8.37 3.01
N GLY A 169 -5.37 8.10 4.31
CA GLY A 169 -4.17 7.41 4.82
C GLY A 169 -4.03 6.00 4.26
N GLY A 170 -5.14 5.30 4.02
CA GLY A 170 -5.17 4.03 3.29
C GLY A 170 -4.71 4.21 1.83
N GLY A 171 -5.17 5.28 1.17
CA GLY A 171 -4.69 5.68 -0.16
C GLY A 171 -3.19 5.94 -0.19
N MET A 172 -2.66 6.64 0.82
CA MET A 172 -1.22 6.89 0.94
C MET A 172 -0.43 5.61 1.27
N SER A 173 -0.97 4.70 2.11
CA SER A 173 -0.38 3.37 2.32
C SER A 173 -0.27 2.57 1.02
N ASN A 174 -1.30 2.65 0.16
CA ASN A 174 -1.26 2.06 -1.18
C ASN A 174 -0.23 2.74 -2.08
N ALA A 175 -0.07 4.07 -2.01
CA ALA A 175 0.96 4.79 -2.77
C ALA A 175 2.37 4.36 -2.34
N LEU A 176 2.61 4.11 -1.05
CA LEU A 176 3.85 3.52 -0.55
C LEU A 176 4.06 2.09 -1.06
N ALA A 177 3.02 1.26 -1.09
CA ALA A 177 3.09 -0.07 -1.70
C ALA A 177 3.50 -0.01 -3.18
N CYS A 178 3.06 1.02 -3.91
CA CYS A 178 3.42 1.22 -5.31
C CYS A 178 4.85 1.73 -5.49
N ALA A 179 5.27 2.71 -4.69
CA ALA A 179 6.51 3.46 -4.90
C ALA A 179 7.69 2.91 -4.09
N ARG A 180 7.43 2.14 -3.02
CA ARG A 180 8.42 1.69 -2.03
C ARG A 180 8.20 0.24 -1.58
N ALA A 181 7.80 -0.63 -2.49
CA ALA A 181 7.67 -2.07 -2.22
C ALA A 181 9.00 -2.72 -1.82
N ASP A 182 10.13 -2.10 -2.16
CA ASP A 182 11.49 -2.47 -1.78
C ASP A 182 11.92 -1.94 -0.40
N VAL A 183 11.14 -1.00 0.17
CA VAL A 183 11.41 -0.38 1.49
C VAL A 183 10.51 -0.97 2.57
N PHE A 184 9.21 -1.13 2.27
CA PHE A 184 8.24 -1.64 3.22
C PHE A 184 8.06 -3.15 3.09
N ARG A 185 8.04 -3.83 4.24
CA ARG A 185 7.76 -5.27 4.30
C ARG A 185 6.29 -5.59 3.99
N ALA A 186 5.38 -4.73 4.45
CA ALA A 186 3.95 -4.84 4.19
C ALA A 186 3.23 -3.52 4.38
N VAL A 187 2.02 -3.45 3.80
CA VAL A 187 1.06 -2.40 4.06
C VAL A 187 -0.28 -2.99 4.53
N ALA A 188 -0.99 -2.23 5.38
CA ALA A 188 -2.38 -2.47 5.72
C ALA A 188 -3.23 -1.25 5.31
N VAL A 189 -4.17 -1.46 4.40
CA VAL A 189 -5.01 -0.42 3.81
C VAL A 189 -6.42 -0.56 4.35
N LEU A 190 -6.88 0.44 5.12
CA LEU A 190 -8.17 0.43 5.79
C LEU A 190 -9.15 1.36 5.06
N ASN A 191 -10.20 0.81 4.48
CA ASN A 191 -11.21 1.54 3.70
C ASN A 191 -10.57 2.58 2.76
N GLY A 192 -9.49 2.18 2.07
CA GLY A 192 -8.72 3.06 1.19
C GLY A 192 -9.09 2.87 -0.28
N ALA A 193 -8.64 3.84 -1.08
CA ALA A 193 -8.75 3.84 -2.54
C ALA A 193 -7.45 4.39 -3.15
N GLN A 194 -7.35 4.45 -4.47
CA GLN A 194 -6.18 5.03 -5.15
C GLN A 194 -6.22 6.56 -5.13
N LEU A 195 -6.13 7.17 -3.93
CA LEU A 195 -6.26 8.61 -3.70
C LEU A 195 -4.94 9.38 -3.81
N SER A 196 -3.82 8.72 -3.53
CA SER A 196 -2.48 9.33 -3.47
C SER A 196 -1.61 8.98 -4.68
N GLY A 197 -2.24 8.54 -5.75
CA GLY A 197 -1.57 8.10 -6.97
C GLY A 197 -0.86 6.74 -6.81
N CYS A 198 -0.51 6.17 -7.93
CA CYS A 198 0.32 4.98 -8.02
C CYS A 198 0.90 4.89 -9.43
N THR A 199 2.07 5.43 -9.62
CA THR A 199 2.77 5.38 -10.91
C THR A 199 3.71 4.17 -10.93
N GLY A 200 3.50 3.27 -11.88
CA GLY A 200 4.23 1.99 -11.94
C GLY A 200 3.70 0.97 -10.93
N GLY A 201 4.48 0.65 -9.90
CA GLY A 201 4.06 -0.19 -8.77
C GLY A 201 3.64 -1.60 -9.16
N THR A 202 4.50 -2.33 -9.89
CA THR A 202 4.30 -3.74 -10.24
C THR A 202 5.08 -4.69 -9.31
N GLN A 203 5.86 -4.13 -8.38
CA GLN A 203 6.64 -4.92 -7.44
C GLN A 203 5.72 -5.58 -6.41
N PRO A 204 6.03 -6.82 -6.00
CA PRO A 204 5.28 -7.51 -4.96
C PRO A 204 5.56 -6.90 -3.59
N ILE A 205 4.52 -6.82 -2.76
CA ILE A 205 4.60 -6.43 -1.35
C ILE A 205 3.49 -7.15 -0.58
N ALA A 206 3.76 -7.58 0.65
CA ALA A 206 2.71 -8.18 1.48
C ALA A 206 1.60 -7.14 1.75
N TYR A 207 0.34 -7.52 1.53
CA TYR A 207 -0.78 -6.60 1.49
C TYR A 207 -1.95 -7.10 2.35
N LEU A 208 -2.45 -6.28 3.25
CA LEU A 208 -3.72 -6.49 3.92
C LEU A 208 -4.66 -5.34 3.51
N GLY A 209 -5.85 -5.68 3.00
CA GLY A 209 -6.93 -4.73 2.76
C GLY A 209 -8.10 -5.01 3.68
N SER A 210 -8.67 -3.98 4.31
CA SER A 210 -9.92 -4.04 5.06
C SER A 210 -10.90 -3.04 4.48
N HIS A 211 -12.17 -3.45 4.23
CA HIS A 211 -13.17 -2.56 3.66
C HIS A 211 -14.60 -2.93 4.08
N GLY A 212 -15.42 -1.92 4.32
CA GLY A 212 -16.84 -2.08 4.62
C GLY A 212 -17.67 -2.29 3.35
N VAL A 213 -18.60 -3.25 3.36
CA VAL A 213 -19.48 -3.52 2.20
C VAL A 213 -20.53 -2.42 1.99
N VAL A 214 -20.83 -1.66 3.05
CA VAL A 214 -21.77 -0.52 3.00
C VAL A 214 -21.03 0.82 3.16
N ASP A 215 -19.73 0.85 2.80
CA ASP A 215 -18.95 2.11 2.77
C ASP A 215 -19.53 3.05 1.71
N ASP A 216 -20.11 4.14 2.18
CA ASP A 216 -20.79 5.18 1.38
C ASP A 216 -19.86 6.36 1.02
N VAL A 217 -18.63 6.38 1.56
CA VAL A 217 -17.60 7.38 1.24
C VAL A 217 -16.66 6.87 0.16
N LEU A 218 -16.09 5.68 0.36
CA LEU A 218 -15.24 5.01 -0.61
C LEU A 218 -15.83 3.61 -0.88
N ASN A 219 -16.63 3.50 -1.92
CA ASN A 219 -17.28 2.23 -2.25
C ASN A 219 -16.28 1.06 -2.26
N ILE A 220 -16.69 -0.09 -1.72
CA ILE A 220 -15.85 -1.30 -1.59
C ILE A 220 -15.21 -1.74 -2.92
N SER A 221 -15.80 -1.39 -4.07
CA SER A 221 -15.19 -1.66 -5.38
C SER A 221 -13.81 -1.04 -5.54
N GLN A 222 -13.54 0.11 -4.88
CA GLN A 222 -12.21 0.74 -4.88
C GLN A 222 -11.21 -0.07 -4.05
N GLY A 223 -11.63 -0.57 -2.87
CA GLY A 223 -10.81 -1.47 -2.07
C GLY A 223 -10.52 -2.78 -2.80
N ARG A 224 -11.52 -3.34 -3.49
CA ARG A 224 -11.34 -4.53 -4.36
C ARG A 224 -10.32 -4.28 -5.46
N ALA A 225 -10.35 -3.10 -6.10
CA ALA A 225 -9.38 -2.73 -7.14
C ALA A 225 -7.94 -2.71 -6.61
N LEU A 226 -7.70 -2.18 -5.39
CA LEU A 226 -6.40 -2.21 -4.73
C LEU A 226 -5.97 -3.65 -4.40
N ARG A 227 -6.86 -4.46 -3.82
CA ARG A 227 -6.64 -5.89 -3.56
C ARG A 227 -6.25 -6.64 -4.84
N ASP A 228 -7.04 -6.47 -5.90
CA ASP A 228 -6.83 -7.20 -7.17
C ASP A 228 -5.50 -6.81 -7.82
N ARG A 229 -5.05 -5.57 -7.64
CA ARG A 229 -3.70 -5.15 -8.02
C ARG A 229 -2.64 -5.89 -7.21
N ALA A 230 -2.79 -5.95 -5.89
CA ALA A 230 -1.87 -6.69 -5.03
C ALA A 230 -1.83 -8.18 -5.38
N LEU A 231 -2.98 -8.79 -5.68
CA LEU A 231 -3.06 -10.19 -6.14
C LEU A 231 -2.23 -10.41 -7.41
N ARG A 232 -2.37 -9.53 -8.41
CA ARG A 232 -1.59 -9.64 -9.66
C ARG A 232 -0.09 -9.48 -9.41
N ASN A 233 0.30 -8.45 -8.64
CA ASN A 233 1.72 -8.16 -8.37
C ASN A 233 2.39 -9.30 -7.59
N ASN A 234 1.66 -9.88 -6.64
CA ASN A 234 2.17 -10.95 -5.77
C ASN A 234 2.06 -12.35 -6.38
N GLY A 235 1.52 -12.46 -7.60
CA GLY A 235 1.35 -13.75 -8.29
C GLY A 235 0.44 -14.70 -7.54
N CYS A 236 -0.67 -14.17 -6.99
CA CYS A 236 -1.60 -14.96 -6.21
C CYS A 236 -2.51 -15.83 -7.09
N GLN A 237 -2.91 -16.99 -6.59
CA GLN A 237 -3.88 -17.85 -7.24
C GLN A 237 -5.28 -17.22 -7.16
N ALA A 238 -6.07 -17.42 -8.22
CA ALA A 238 -7.46 -16.98 -8.23
C ALA A 238 -8.25 -17.72 -7.13
N GLN A 239 -8.97 -16.98 -6.33
CA GLN A 239 -9.74 -17.48 -5.20
C GLN A 239 -10.97 -16.62 -4.97
N GLN A 240 -12.11 -17.25 -4.62
CA GLN A 240 -13.29 -16.52 -4.18
C GLN A 240 -13.00 -15.83 -2.83
N ALA A 241 -13.44 -14.59 -2.72
CA ALA A 241 -13.41 -13.82 -1.48
C ALA A 241 -14.85 -13.48 -1.10
N PRO A 242 -15.53 -14.35 -0.35
CA PRO A 242 -16.90 -14.07 0.08
C PRO A 242 -16.91 -12.82 0.97
N GLU A 243 -17.94 -12.02 0.81
CA GLU A 243 -18.16 -10.80 1.58
C GLU A 243 -19.45 -10.94 2.39
N PRO A 244 -19.54 -10.32 3.57
CA PRO A 244 -20.75 -10.41 4.38
C PRO A 244 -21.92 -9.68 3.69
N ALA A 245 -23.13 -10.17 3.90
CA ALA A 245 -24.31 -9.45 3.47
C ALA A 245 -24.50 -8.17 4.31
N ALA A 246 -25.01 -7.11 3.68
CA ALA A 246 -25.42 -5.90 4.40
C ALA A 246 -26.48 -6.24 5.46
N GLY A 247 -26.32 -5.72 6.68
CA GLY A 247 -27.17 -6.01 7.82
C GLY A 247 -26.82 -7.29 8.59
N SER A 248 -25.78 -8.06 8.17
CA SER A 248 -25.35 -9.27 8.88
C SER A 248 -24.66 -8.97 10.21
N GLY A 249 -23.96 -7.85 10.31
CA GLY A 249 -23.13 -7.47 11.46
C GLY A 249 -21.89 -8.36 11.63
N THR A 250 -21.36 -8.90 10.53
CA THR A 250 -20.21 -9.82 10.55
C THR A 250 -19.08 -9.33 9.65
N HIS A 251 -17.93 -9.99 9.72
CA HIS A 251 -16.85 -9.82 8.75
C HIS A 251 -16.41 -11.18 8.18
N THR A 252 -15.66 -11.11 7.10
CA THR A 252 -15.02 -12.26 6.47
C THR A 252 -13.53 -12.00 6.31
N ARG A 253 -12.74 -13.07 6.37
CA ARG A 253 -11.30 -13.03 6.16
C ARG A 253 -10.91 -14.01 5.05
N THR A 254 -10.31 -13.50 4.00
CA THR A 254 -9.76 -14.30 2.89
C THR A 254 -8.24 -14.13 2.87
N ALA A 255 -7.51 -15.23 3.05
CA ALA A 255 -6.06 -15.27 2.83
C ALA A 255 -5.80 -15.95 1.48
N TYR A 256 -5.09 -15.27 0.59
CA TYR A 256 -4.78 -15.78 -0.73
C TYR A 256 -3.46 -16.55 -0.74
N THR A 257 -3.40 -17.60 -1.56
CA THR A 257 -2.15 -18.31 -1.87
C THR A 257 -1.38 -17.50 -2.90
N CYS A 258 -0.27 -16.93 -2.50
CA CYS A 258 0.55 -16.06 -3.31
C CYS A 258 2.00 -16.56 -3.35
N ARG A 259 2.87 -15.86 -4.08
CA ARG A 259 4.32 -16.09 -4.05
C ARG A 259 4.83 -16.00 -2.60
N ASP A 260 5.79 -16.86 -2.27
CA ASP A 260 6.40 -16.90 -0.94
C ASP A 260 6.92 -15.51 -0.51
N GLY A 261 6.61 -15.15 0.72
CA GLY A 261 6.98 -13.87 1.30
C GLY A 261 6.04 -12.71 0.99
N TYR A 262 5.07 -12.85 0.09
CA TYR A 262 4.17 -11.76 -0.32
C TYR A 262 2.68 -12.11 -0.19
N PRO A 263 2.21 -12.48 1.01
CA PRO A 263 0.80 -12.83 1.22
C PRO A 263 -0.11 -11.63 0.97
N VAL A 264 -1.34 -11.95 0.52
CA VAL A 264 -2.45 -10.99 0.45
C VAL A 264 -3.56 -11.48 1.35
N VAL A 265 -4.08 -10.58 2.19
CA VAL A 265 -5.24 -10.81 3.04
C VAL A 265 -6.31 -9.77 2.73
N TRP A 266 -7.55 -10.22 2.57
CA TRP A 266 -8.71 -9.36 2.40
C TRP A 266 -9.69 -9.57 3.54
N LEU A 267 -10.10 -8.46 4.15
CA LEU A 267 -11.07 -8.40 5.24
C LEU A 267 -12.25 -7.58 4.74
N ALA A 268 -13.39 -8.19 4.56
CA ALA A 268 -14.64 -7.48 4.24
C ALA A 268 -15.57 -7.51 5.44
N SER A 269 -16.19 -6.38 5.78
CA SER A 269 -17.07 -6.27 6.94
C SER A 269 -18.39 -5.61 6.57
N ASP A 270 -19.45 -6.00 7.27
CA ASP A 270 -20.72 -5.29 7.25
C ASP A 270 -20.62 -4.00 8.07
N SER A 271 -19.85 -3.06 7.52
CA SER A 271 -19.62 -1.74 8.13
C SER A 271 -19.57 -0.66 7.05
N GLY A 272 -19.76 0.59 7.49
CA GLY A 272 -19.54 1.77 6.67
C GLY A 272 -18.07 2.17 6.61
N HIS A 273 -17.84 3.49 6.42
CA HIS A 273 -16.51 4.09 6.33
C HIS A 273 -15.86 4.25 7.70
N GLN A 274 -15.22 3.20 8.21
CA GLN A 274 -14.59 3.18 9.53
C GLN A 274 -13.40 2.23 9.59
N TRP A 275 -12.37 2.59 10.38
CA TRP A 275 -11.17 1.75 10.54
C TRP A 275 -11.32 0.70 11.64
N ASP A 276 -12.24 0.89 12.60
CA ASP A 276 -12.40 0.08 13.80
C ASP A 276 -13.65 -0.81 13.77
N ALA A 277 -13.95 -1.39 12.61
CA ALA A 277 -15.10 -2.26 12.41
C ALA A 277 -15.19 -3.35 13.51
N ARG A 278 -16.43 -3.67 13.90
CA ARG A 278 -16.77 -4.64 14.95
C ARG A 278 -17.87 -5.54 14.46
N ASP A 279 -17.85 -6.80 14.90
CA ASP A 279 -19.00 -7.66 14.67
C ASP A 279 -20.12 -7.34 15.64
N ARG A 280 -21.34 -7.69 15.26
CA ARG A 280 -22.53 -7.43 16.07
C ARG A 280 -22.38 -8.02 17.49
N GLY A 281 -22.60 -7.18 18.48
CA GLY A 281 -22.49 -7.55 19.89
C GLY A 281 -21.06 -7.53 20.45
N GLN A 282 -20.04 -7.27 19.62
CA GLN A 282 -18.67 -7.14 20.08
C GLN A 282 -18.36 -5.70 20.49
N GLN A 283 -17.71 -5.53 21.65
CA GLN A 283 -17.29 -4.22 22.15
C GLN A 283 -15.97 -3.74 21.53
N GLN A 284 -15.12 -4.68 21.11
CA GLN A 284 -13.80 -4.42 20.58
C GLN A 284 -13.75 -4.64 19.07
N SER A 285 -12.98 -3.80 18.39
CA SER A 285 -12.65 -3.99 16.98
C SER A 285 -11.72 -5.19 16.80
N TRP A 286 -12.01 -5.99 15.79
CA TRP A 286 -11.14 -7.10 15.37
C TRP A 286 -9.99 -6.60 14.46
N VAL A 287 -10.12 -5.42 13.86
CA VAL A 287 -9.20 -4.89 12.84
C VAL A 287 -7.76 -4.76 13.35
N PRO A 288 -7.48 -4.16 14.52
CA PRO A 288 -6.10 -4.05 15.02
C PRO A 288 -5.44 -5.43 15.20
N GLY A 289 -6.19 -6.41 15.70
CA GLY A 289 -5.72 -7.76 15.88
C GLY A 289 -5.33 -8.46 14.58
N GLU A 290 -6.11 -8.26 13.51
CA GLU A 290 -5.82 -8.80 12.18
C GLU A 290 -4.58 -8.15 11.56
N ILE A 291 -4.43 -6.81 11.66
CA ILE A 291 -3.25 -6.10 11.17
C ILE A 291 -2.00 -6.58 11.93
N TRP A 292 -2.08 -6.64 13.25
CA TRP A 292 -0.95 -7.04 14.09
C TRP A 292 -0.52 -8.48 13.80
N ARG A 293 -1.47 -9.42 13.72
CA ARG A 293 -1.21 -10.80 13.31
C ARG A 293 -0.55 -10.87 11.95
N PHE A 294 -1.05 -10.09 10.98
CA PHE A 294 -0.49 -10.05 9.63
C PHE A 294 0.96 -9.55 9.65
N PHE A 295 1.24 -8.42 10.25
CA PHE A 295 2.60 -7.86 10.31
C PHE A 295 3.59 -8.79 11.03
N THR A 296 3.18 -9.38 12.15
CA THR A 296 4.06 -10.25 12.96
C THR A 296 4.22 -11.66 12.40
N SER A 297 3.36 -12.11 11.51
CA SER A 297 3.50 -13.39 10.81
C SER A 297 4.55 -13.35 9.70
N LEU A 298 4.96 -12.17 9.27
CA LEU A 298 5.91 -12.03 8.17
C LEU A 298 7.35 -12.26 8.65
N PRO A 299 8.10 -13.16 8.01
CA PRO A 299 9.50 -13.36 8.36
C PRO A 299 10.31 -12.10 8.06
N SER A 300 11.40 -11.91 8.82
CA SER A 300 12.40 -10.91 8.50
C SER A 300 13.12 -11.30 7.20
N THR A 301 12.75 -10.65 6.11
CA THR A 301 13.39 -10.81 4.80
C THR A 301 13.80 -9.44 4.30
N THR A 302 14.95 -9.34 3.63
CA THR A 302 15.29 -8.12 2.90
C THR A 302 14.16 -7.83 1.90
N PRO A 303 13.65 -6.60 1.83
CA PRO A 303 12.75 -6.18 0.78
C PRO A 303 13.37 -6.50 -0.60
N ASN A 304 12.51 -6.76 -1.59
CA ASN A 304 12.97 -7.10 -2.93
C ASN A 304 13.91 -5.99 -3.46
N PRO A 305 15.14 -6.29 -3.89
CA PRO A 305 16.03 -5.26 -4.41
C PRO A 305 15.36 -4.56 -5.58
N THR A 306 15.41 -3.22 -5.58
CA THR A 306 15.00 -2.42 -6.74
C THR A 306 15.72 -2.97 -7.97
N PRO A 307 15.01 -3.30 -9.08
CA PRO A 307 15.69 -3.73 -10.28
C PRO A 307 16.71 -2.66 -10.66
N THR A 308 17.97 -3.04 -10.73
CA THR A 308 19.02 -2.18 -11.28
C THR A 308 18.54 -1.72 -12.65
N PRO A 309 18.52 -0.42 -12.95
CA PRO A 309 18.11 0.05 -14.26
C PRO A 309 18.95 -0.68 -15.30
N THR A 310 18.29 -1.46 -16.16
CA THR A 310 18.95 -2.10 -17.30
C THR A 310 19.64 -0.97 -18.07
N PRO A 311 20.94 -1.04 -18.32
CA PRO A 311 21.62 0.00 -19.08
C PRO A 311 20.86 0.18 -20.39
N THR A 312 20.42 1.40 -20.63
CA THR A 312 19.78 1.79 -21.89
C THR A 312 20.77 1.41 -22.99
N PRO A 313 20.38 0.58 -23.97
CA PRO A 313 21.29 0.25 -25.05
C PRO A 313 21.75 1.54 -25.70
N THR A 314 23.06 1.71 -25.79
CA THR A 314 23.68 2.81 -26.54
C THR A 314 23.09 2.78 -27.95
N PRO A 315 22.53 3.89 -28.47
CA PRO A 315 21.96 3.89 -29.79
C PRO A 315 23.03 3.49 -30.81
N THR A 316 22.80 2.35 -31.48
CA THR A 316 23.59 1.93 -32.64
C THR A 316 23.40 2.99 -33.72
N PRO A 317 24.47 3.48 -34.35
CA PRO A 317 24.33 4.51 -35.43
C PRO A 317 23.44 3.95 -36.54
N THR A 318 22.37 4.68 -36.80
CA THR A 318 21.41 4.38 -37.84
C THR A 318 22.10 4.53 -39.20
N PRO A 319 22.06 3.54 -40.10
CA PRO A 319 22.57 3.72 -41.47
C PRO A 319 21.72 4.74 -42.19
N THR A 320 22.37 5.60 -42.93
CA THR A 320 21.79 6.65 -43.80
C THR A 320 20.82 6.00 -44.80
N PRO A 321 19.57 6.48 -44.94
CA PRO A 321 18.61 5.89 -45.86
C PRO A 321 18.98 6.24 -47.31
N THR A 322 19.13 5.21 -48.12
CA THR A 322 19.16 5.35 -49.58
C THR A 322 17.73 5.49 -50.11
N THR A 323 17.43 6.55 -50.79
CA THR A 323 16.12 6.86 -51.39
C THR A 323 15.80 5.95 -52.58
N SER A 324 14.61 5.30 -52.53
CA SER A 324 13.94 4.84 -53.76
C SER A 324 12.43 5.08 -53.62
N PRO A 325 11.76 5.69 -54.61
CA PRO A 325 10.35 6.05 -54.50
C PRO A 325 9.46 4.92 -55.03
N THR A 326 8.36 4.64 -54.30
CA THR A 326 7.25 3.81 -54.84
C THR A 326 5.92 4.33 -54.31
N PRO A 327 4.82 4.17 -55.07
CA PRO A 327 3.72 5.11 -55.13
C PRO A 327 2.68 4.94 -54.02
N THR A 328 2.10 6.09 -53.70
CA THR A 328 1.03 6.42 -52.77
C THR A 328 -0.30 5.69 -53.06
N PRO A 329 -0.98 5.14 -52.07
CA PRO A 329 -2.44 5.11 -52.04
C PRO A 329 -2.98 6.36 -51.33
N THR A 330 -3.95 6.97 -51.94
CA THR A 330 -4.66 8.17 -51.50
C THR A 330 -5.29 7.98 -50.13
N PRO A 331 -4.97 8.78 -49.11
CA PRO A 331 -5.69 8.76 -47.84
C PRO A 331 -6.93 9.66 -47.90
N THR A 332 -8.02 9.16 -47.41
CA THR A 332 -9.21 9.94 -47.04
C THR A 332 -8.80 11.04 -46.05
N VAL A 333 -9.00 12.29 -46.47
CA VAL A 333 -8.66 13.47 -45.67
C VAL A 333 -9.60 13.56 -44.47
N THR A 334 -9.13 13.11 -43.30
CA THR A 334 -9.65 13.58 -42.04
C THR A 334 -8.77 14.79 -41.66
N THR A 335 -9.37 15.95 -41.61
CA THR A 335 -8.69 17.20 -41.28
C THR A 335 -8.00 17.09 -39.92
N PRO A 336 -6.67 17.28 -39.77
CA PRO A 336 -6.03 17.32 -38.47
C PRO A 336 -6.56 18.55 -37.70
N PRO A 337 -6.73 18.44 -36.37
CA PRO A 337 -7.01 19.61 -35.54
C PRO A 337 -5.84 20.62 -35.71
N PRO A 338 -6.12 21.94 -35.58
CA PRO A 338 -5.11 22.98 -35.75
C PRO A 338 -3.92 22.75 -34.83
N ALA A 339 -2.70 23.06 -35.33
CA ALA A 339 -1.47 22.96 -34.58
C ALA A 339 -1.58 23.75 -33.26
N GLY A 340 -1.31 23.11 -32.13
CA GLY A 340 -1.49 23.68 -30.79
C GLY A 340 -2.75 23.21 -30.06
N ALA A 341 -3.69 22.49 -30.71
CA ALA A 341 -4.87 21.98 -30.07
C ALA A 341 -4.58 20.72 -29.22
N CYS A 342 -5.01 20.73 -27.98
CA CYS A 342 -5.13 19.50 -27.15
C CYS A 342 -6.61 19.06 -27.09
N THR A 343 -6.83 17.83 -26.66
CA THR A 343 -8.16 17.31 -26.35
C THR A 343 -8.20 16.86 -24.89
N ALA A 344 -9.36 16.97 -24.27
CA ALA A 344 -9.57 16.48 -22.90
C ALA A 344 -10.81 15.57 -22.85
N THR A 345 -10.74 14.51 -22.06
CA THR A 345 -11.83 13.55 -21.83
C THR A 345 -12.08 13.42 -20.34
N PHE A 346 -13.32 13.65 -19.94
CA PHE A 346 -13.77 13.49 -18.55
C PHE A 346 -14.37 12.10 -18.38
N ARG A 347 -14.00 11.41 -17.29
CA ARG A 347 -14.55 10.11 -16.93
C ARG A 347 -14.87 10.09 -15.45
N THR A 348 -16.14 9.88 -15.09
CA THR A 348 -16.50 9.55 -13.71
C THR A 348 -15.90 8.19 -13.35
N VAL A 349 -15.07 8.16 -12.33
CA VAL A 349 -14.42 6.95 -11.82
C VAL A 349 -15.31 6.25 -10.83
N ASN A 350 -15.96 7.05 -9.95
CA ASN A 350 -16.89 6.59 -8.93
C ASN A 350 -17.89 7.69 -8.59
N SER A 351 -19.07 7.30 -8.07
CA SER A 351 -20.05 8.23 -7.53
C SER A 351 -20.77 7.62 -6.33
N TRP A 352 -21.18 8.48 -5.39
CA TRP A 352 -21.91 8.13 -4.18
C TRP A 352 -22.97 9.21 -3.89
N PRO A 353 -23.91 8.98 -2.99
CA PRO A 353 -24.87 10.00 -2.60
C PRO A 353 -24.17 11.28 -2.16
N GLY A 354 -24.34 12.37 -2.91
CA GLY A 354 -23.79 13.70 -2.61
C GLY A 354 -22.36 13.96 -3.12
N GLY A 355 -21.70 13.02 -3.84
CA GLY A 355 -20.35 13.26 -4.36
C GLY A 355 -19.90 12.29 -5.45
N PHE A 356 -18.76 12.62 -6.05
CA PHE A 356 -18.16 11.80 -7.10
C PHE A 356 -16.64 11.98 -7.17
N GLN A 357 -16.00 10.99 -7.78
CA GLN A 357 -14.61 11.05 -8.21
C GLN A 357 -14.56 10.98 -9.73
N ALA A 358 -13.77 11.85 -10.33
CA ALA A 358 -13.56 11.83 -11.76
C ALA A 358 -12.08 11.94 -12.13
N GLU A 359 -11.79 11.52 -13.33
CA GLU A 359 -10.48 11.61 -13.98
C GLU A 359 -10.62 12.33 -15.31
N VAL A 360 -9.70 13.23 -15.59
CA VAL A 360 -9.62 13.93 -16.86
C VAL A 360 -8.29 13.62 -17.54
N THR A 361 -8.36 13.03 -18.73
CA THR A 361 -7.19 12.75 -19.56
C THR A 361 -7.03 13.86 -20.59
N VAL A 362 -5.89 14.51 -20.58
CA VAL A 362 -5.46 15.51 -21.56
C VAL A 362 -4.56 14.82 -22.58
N ARG A 363 -4.80 15.03 -23.87
CA ARG A 363 -3.96 14.53 -24.96
C ARG A 363 -3.46 15.70 -25.81
N ALA A 364 -2.15 15.83 -25.93
CA ALA A 364 -1.51 16.84 -26.75
C ALA A 364 -1.62 16.51 -28.25
N GLY A 365 -2.09 17.44 -29.06
CA GLY A 365 -2.10 17.29 -30.51
C GLY A 365 -0.72 17.55 -31.15
N SER A 366 0.07 18.47 -30.58
CA SER A 366 1.47 18.77 -30.90
C SER A 366 2.30 18.83 -29.61
N PRO A 367 3.65 18.84 -29.73
CA PRO A 367 4.48 19.02 -28.52
C PRO A 367 4.11 20.32 -27.81
N THR A 368 3.94 20.24 -26.49
CA THR A 368 3.53 21.37 -25.65
C THR A 368 4.34 21.41 -24.36
N SER A 369 4.52 22.62 -23.81
CA SER A 369 5.14 22.84 -22.50
C SER A 369 4.11 23.04 -21.38
N SER A 370 2.85 23.29 -21.74
CA SER A 370 1.77 23.51 -20.78
C SER A 370 0.40 23.15 -21.36
N TRP A 371 -0.56 22.85 -20.48
CA TRP A 371 -1.96 22.64 -20.86
C TRP A 371 -2.91 23.21 -19.82
N SER A 372 -4.11 23.55 -20.25
CA SER A 372 -5.22 23.84 -19.35
C SER A 372 -6.54 23.26 -19.88
N VAL A 373 -7.40 22.83 -18.96
CA VAL A 373 -8.73 22.31 -19.24
C VAL A 373 -9.75 23.14 -18.50
N GLY A 374 -10.73 23.68 -19.23
CA GLY A 374 -11.81 24.49 -18.68
C GLY A 374 -13.18 23.85 -18.92
N TRP A 375 -14.10 24.04 -17.97
CA TRP A 375 -15.52 23.69 -18.11
C TRP A 375 -16.40 24.56 -17.18
N ARG A 376 -17.69 24.56 -17.43
CA ARG A 376 -18.65 25.19 -16.55
C ARG A 376 -19.31 24.15 -15.66
N THR A 377 -19.51 24.48 -14.40
CA THR A 377 -20.29 23.63 -13.50
C THR A 377 -21.78 23.65 -13.86
N SER A 378 -22.43 22.52 -13.66
CA SER A 378 -23.87 22.33 -13.83
C SER A 378 -24.62 22.12 -12.50
N GLY A 379 -23.99 22.54 -11.39
CA GLY A 379 -24.50 22.41 -10.03
C GLY A 379 -23.59 21.59 -9.11
N GLU A 380 -22.58 20.93 -9.66
CA GLU A 380 -21.55 20.26 -8.87
C GLU A 380 -20.52 21.28 -8.36
N ARG A 381 -19.83 20.92 -7.29
CA ARG A 381 -18.66 21.63 -6.77
C ARG A 381 -17.45 20.72 -6.84
N VAL A 382 -16.33 21.23 -7.31
CA VAL A 382 -15.04 20.53 -7.22
C VAL A 382 -14.39 20.87 -5.88
N ASP A 383 -14.24 19.87 -5.03
CA ASP A 383 -13.71 20.00 -3.67
C ASP A 383 -12.20 19.81 -3.64
N GLN A 384 -11.67 18.97 -4.52
CA GLN A 384 -10.25 18.67 -4.60
C GLN A 384 -9.83 18.31 -6.02
N VAL A 385 -8.60 18.72 -6.40
CA VAL A 385 -7.93 18.31 -7.64
C VAL A 385 -6.52 17.82 -7.32
N TRP A 386 -6.09 16.73 -7.93
CA TRP A 386 -4.70 16.27 -7.89
C TRP A 386 -4.13 16.16 -9.30
N ASN A 387 -2.82 16.31 -9.43
CA ASN A 387 -2.08 16.39 -10.69
C ASN A 387 -2.50 17.58 -11.59
N GLY A 388 -3.13 18.60 -10.99
CA GLY A 388 -3.54 19.84 -11.64
C GLY A 388 -3.75 20.94 -10.60
N THR A 389 -3.73 22.20 -11.07
CA THR A 389 -4.03 23.37 -10.24
C THR A 389 -5.38 23.92 -10.65
N LEU A 390 -6.36 23.87 -9.75
CA LEU A 390 -7.72 24.38 -9.96
C LEU A 390 -7.77 25.90 -9.73
N THR A 391 -8.45 26.60 -10.62
CA THR A 391 -8.93 27.98 -10.45
C THR A 391 -10.42 28.01 -10.76
N ALA A 392 -11.21 28.61 -9.87
CA ALA A 392 -12.64 28.80 -10.05
C ALA A 392 -12.96 30.31 -10.18
N GLN A 393 -13.77 30.67 -11.16
CA GLN A 393 -14.28 32.02 -11.38
C GLN A 393 -15.80 31.93 -11.66
N GLY A 394 -16.60 32.08 -10.62
CA GLY A 394 -18.05 31.82 -10.72
C GLY A 394 -18.30 30.36 -11.03
N ASP A 395 -19.04 30.08 -12.09
CA ASP A 395 -19.35 28.75 -12.61
C ASP A 395 -18.26 28.18 -13.53
N GLN A 396 -17.25 29.00 -13.89
CA GLN A 396 -16.15 28.56 -14.74
C GLN A 396 -15.03 27.94 -13.90
N LEU A 397 -14.72 26.68 -14.16
CA LEU A 397 -13.58 25.97 -13.60
C LEU A 397 -12.47 25.86 -14.64
N THR A 398 -11.24 26.00 -14.20
CA THR A 398 -10.05 25.80 -15.03
C THR A 398 -9.01 25.03 -14.25
N VAL A 399 -8.55 23.91 -14.78
CA VAL A 399 -7.43 23.14 -14.24
C VAL A 399 -6.24 23.29 -15.17
N ARG A 400 -5.11 23.72 -14.61
CA ARG A 400 -3.83 23.84 -15.32
C ARG A 400 -2.89 22.73 -14.89
N ASN A 401 -1.93 22.41 -15.76
CA ASN A 401 -0.87 21.48 -15.42
C ASN A 401 -0.08 21.95 -14.19
N VAL A 402 0.50 21.00 -13.49
CA VAL A 402 1.56 21.23 -12.51
C VAL A 402 2.94 21.16 -13.19
N ALA A 403 3.99 21.57 -12.50
CA ALA A 403 5.32 21.77 -13.08
C ALA A 403 5.89 20.54 -13.83
N TRP A 404 5.47 19.34 -13.49
CA TRP A 404 6.07 18.09 -14.02
C TRP A 404 5.25 17.44 -15.15
N ASN A 405 3.98 17.79 -15.35
CA ASN A 405 3.10 17.15 -16.33
C ASN A 405 2.63 18.08 -17.44
N GLY A 406 3.23 19.29 -17.56
CA GLY A 406 2.93 20.25 -18.59
C GLY A 406 3.58 19.90 -19.92
N GLY A 407 4.82 19.41 -19.89
CA GLY A 407 5.58 19.03 -21.08
C GLY A 407 5.08 17.70 -21.64
N LEU A 408 4.45 17.72 -22.82
CA LEU A 408 3.95 16.52 -23.50
C LEU A 408 4.45 16.48 -24.94
N PRO A 409 4.95 15.34 -25.42
CA PRO A 409 5.22 15.15 -26.86
C PRO A 409 3.90 15.11 -27.65
N ALA A 410 3.96 15.22 -28.95
CA ALA A 410 2.79 15.03 -29.81
C ALA A 410 2.12 13.67 -29.53
N GLY A 411 0.81 13.68 -29.29
CA GLY A 411 0.04 12.48 -28.89
C GLY A 411 0.27 12.03 -27.45
N GLY A 412 1.18 12.66 -26.69
CA GLY A 412 1.41 12.41 -25.28
C GLY A 412 0.20 12.76 -24.44
N THR A 413 0.07 12.13 -23.28
CA THR A 413 -1.07 12.31 -22.37
C THR A 413 -0.63 12.70 -20.97
N ALA A 414 -1.45 13.53 -20.31
CA ALA A 414 -1.41 13.78 -18.89
C ALA A 414 -2.79 13.51 -18.31
N THR A 415 -2.84 13.11 -17.03
CA THR A 415 -4.09 12.85 -16.35
C THR A 415 -4.11 13.61 -15.04
N PHE A 416 -5.23 14.28 -14.75
CA PHE A 416 -5.54 14.80 -13.43
C PHE A 416 -6.84 14.22 -12.92
N GLY A 417 -7.01 14.17 -11.62
CA GLY A 417 -8.26 13.68 -11.02
C GLY A 417 -8.87 14.73 -10.10
N LEU A 418 -10.13 14.53 -9.77
CA LEU A 418 -10.86 15.40 -8.87
C LEU A 418 -11.88 14.64 -8.01
N LEU A 419 -12.14 15.20 -6.83
CA LEU A 419 -13.32 14.89 -6.03
C LEU A 419 -14.29 16.07 -6.13
N GLY A 420 -15.56 15.76 -6.26
CA GLY A 420 -16.61 16.76 -6.30
C GLY A 420 -17.82 16.38 -5.46
N SER A 421 -18.55 17.40 -5.01
CA SER A 421 -19.83 17.29 -4.36
C SER A 421 -20.97 17.53 -5.36
N GLY A 422 -22.07 16.81 -5.20
CA GLY A 422 -23.23 16.88 -6.09
C GLY A 422 -23.32 15.69 -7.04
N THR A 423 -24.04 15.86 -8.13
CA THR A 423 -24.20 14.82 -9.18
C THR A 423 -22.98 14.87 -10.12
N PRO A 424 -22.42 13.71 -10.54
CA PRO A 424 -21.34 13.70 -11.52
C PRO A 424 -21.75 14.41 -12.82
N PRO A 425 -20.98 15.40 -13.28
CA PRO A 425 -21.30 16.08 -14.52
C PRO A 425 -20.88 15.28 -15.75
N THR A 426 -21.44 15.68 -16.90
CA THR A 426 -20.92 15.33 -18.23
C THR A 426 -20.47 16.62 -18.91
N PRO A 427 -19.35 17.23 -18.50
CA PRO A 427 -19.01 18.57 -18.89
C PRO A 427 -18.52 18.63 -20.34
N ALA A 428 -18.88 19.71 -21.04
CA ALA A 428 -18.18 20.10 -22.28
C ALA A 428 -16.82 20.70 -21.91
N LEU A 429 -15.76 19.97 -22.21
CA LEU A 429 -14.39 20.41 -21.90
C LEU A 429 -13.81 21.26 -23.01
N THR A 430 -13.12 22.33 -22.62
CA THR A 430 -12.21 23.08 -23.50
C THR A 430 -10.78 22.75 -23.09
N CYS A 431 -9.91 22.47 -24.07
CA CYS A 431 -8.50 22.20 -23.83
C CYS A 431 -7.66 23.20 -24.57
N THR A 432 -6.69 23.82 -23.92
CA THR A 432 -5.68 24.70 -24.54
C THR A 432 -4.29 24.23 -24.13
N SER A 433 -3.35 24.36 -25.04
CA SER A 433 -1.94 23.98 -24.84
C SER A 433 -1.02 25.02 -25.47
N ALA A 434 0.18 25.22 -24.87
CA ALA A 434 1.18 26.19 -25.33
C ALA A 434 2.61 25.62 -25.24
#